data_57052d250e19927d60b0aef8aa065f34
#
_entry.id   57052d250e19927d60b0aef8aa065f34
#
_cell.length_a   1.000
_cell.length_b   1.000
_cell.length_c   1.000
_cell.angle_alpha   90.00
_cell.angle_beta   90.00
_cell.angle_gamma   90.00
#
_symmetry.space_group_name_H-M   'P 1'
#
loop_
_entity.id
_entity.type
_entity.pdbx_description
1 polymer ?
#
loop_
_entity_poly.entity_id
_entity_poly.type
_entity_poly.pdbx_seq_one_letter_code
_entity_poly.pdbx_strand_id
1 'polypeptide(L)'
;MLIEDLNDLKRSGYNFLSLLNDIKRRPEDAAKELEIPLDEINSIIEGKKEISYELIQKAVNKWPLNPRDFFLINDDCSNGVKIMRAEESTKSSRVMDRGGSPYYEYRDTAMSRVSLFRPEWI
;
A
#
# COMPACT_ATOMS: atom_id res chain seq x y z
N MET A 1 -1.79 9.71 2.89
CA MET A 1 -1.93 8.93 1.64
C MET A 1 -2.27 9.88 0.51
N LEU A 2 -1.58 9.77 -0.62
CA LEU A 2 -1.84 10.62 -1.78
C LEU A 2 -2.85 9.95 -2.68
N ILE A 3 -3.95 10.65 -2.96
CA ILE A 3 -4.98 10.23 -3.92
C ILE A 3 -4.86 11.15 -5.12
N GLU A 4 -4.41 10.61 -6.24
CA GLU A 4 -4.11 11.39 -7.43
C GLU A 4 -5.28 11.48 -8.42
N ASP A 5 -6.21 10.54 -8.38
CA ASP A 5 -7.33 10.54 -9.30
C ASP A 5 -8.60 9.89 -8.70
N LEU A 6 -9.70 9.99 -9.45
CA LEU A 6 -10.99 9.42 -9.03
C LEU A 6 -10.99 7.90 -8.93
N ASN A 7 -10.15 7.24 -9.72
CA ASN A 7 -10.02 5.80 -9.67
C ASN A 7 -9.39 5.36 -8.34
N ASP A 8 -8.39 6.09 -7.87
CA ASP A 8 -7.77 5.83 -6.57
C ASP A 8 -8.73 6.08 -5.41
N LEU A 9 -9.59 7.10 -5.52
CA LEU A 9 -10.63 7.33 -4.51
C LEU A 9 -11.59 6.14 -4.43
N LYS A 10 -12.01 5.59 -5.58
CA LYS A 10 -12.88 4.42 -5.62
C LYS A 10 -12.19 3.18 -5.06
N ARG A 11 -10.93 2.98 -5.40
CA ARG A 11 -10.13 1.86 -4.88
C ARG A 11 -9.96 1.97 -3.36
N SER A 12 -9.69 3.17 -2.87
CA SER A 12 -9.56 3.45 -1.45
C SER A 12 -10.87 3.17 -0.70
N GLY A 13 -11.99 3.59 -1.26
CA GLY A 13 -13.31 3.33 -0.69
C GLY A 13 -13.65 1.84 -0.67
N TYR A 14 -13.36 1.14 -1.76
CA TYR A 14 -13.55 -0.31 -1.83
C TYR A 14 -12.66 -1.04 -0.82
N ASN A 15 -11.41 -0.62 -0.68
CA ASN A 15 -10.50 -1.18 0.30
C ASN A 15 -11.02 -1.00 1.73
N PHE A 16 -11.54 0.19 2.03
CA PHE A 16 -12.14 0.47 3.33
C PHE A 16 -13.34 -0.44 3.61
N LEU A 17 -14.21 -0.62 2.63
CA LEU A 17 -15.35 -1.53 2.78
C LEU A 17 -14.89 -2.97 3.00
N SER A 18 -13.85 -3.41 2.30
CA SER A 18 -13.26 -4.74 2.49
C SER A 18 -12.71 -4.93 3.90
N LEU A 19 -12.04 -3.91 4.45
CA LEU A 19 -11.55 -3.96 5.83
C LEU A 19 -12.71 -4.09 6.82
N LEU A 20 -13.79 -3.35 6.62
CA LEU A 20 -14.98 -3.46 7.47
C LEU A 20 -15.57 -4.86 7.40
N ASN A 21 -15.65 -5.43 6.20
CA ASN A 21 -16.14 -6.80 6.03
C ASN A 21 -15.25 -7.82 6.73
N ASP A 22 -13.94 -7.63 6.69
CA ASP A 22 -12.99 -8.53 7.35
C ASP A 22 -13.20 -8.58 8.86
N ILE A 23 -13.51 -7.45 9.46
CA ILE A 23 -13.77 -7.36 10.91
C ILE A 23 -15.25 -7.45 11.26
N LYS A 24 -16.10 -7.78 10.27
CA LYS A 24 -17.54 -7.99 10.44
C LYS A 24 -18.28 -6.74 10.97
N ARG A 25 -17.93 -5.55 10.46
CA ARG A 25 -18.63 -4.30 10.74
C ARG A 25 -19.33 -3.79 9.50
N ARG A 26 -20.58 -3.38 9.67
CA ARG A 26 -21.30 -2.65 8.63
C ARG A 26 -20.93 -1.17 8.72
N PRO A 27 -21.20 -0.37 7.67
CA PRO A 27 -20.94 1.07 7.74
C PRO A 27 -21.58 1.75 8.96
N GLU A 28 -22.78 1.33 9.34
CA GLU A 28 -23.48 1.86 10.52
C GLU A 28 -22.74 1.55 11.81
N ASP A 29 -22.18 0.35 11.92
CA ASP A 29 -21.40 -0.06 13.08
C ASP A 29 -20.11 0.76 13.17
N ALA A 30 -19.45 0.97 12.03
CA ALA A 30 -18.24 1.78 11.97
C ALA A 30 -18.50 3.23 12.38
N ALA A 31 -19.58 3.82 11.89
CA ALA A 31 -19.97 5.18 12.24
C ALA A 31 -20.18 5.32 13.75
N LYS A 32 -20.85 4.37 14.36
CA LYS A 32 -21.13 4.36 15.79
C LYS A 32 -19.86 4.14 16.61
N GLU A 33 -19.06 3.14 16.27
CA GLU A 33 -17.87 2.78 17.03
C GLU A 33 -16.76 3.81 16.92
N LEU A 34 -16.61 4.45 15.77
CA LEU A 34 -15.59 5.48 15.55
C LEU A 34 -16.08 6.88 15.85
N GLU A 35 -17.36 7.03 16.17
CA GLU A 35 -17.98 8.34 16.42
C GLU A 35 -17.81 9.29 15.23
N ILE A 36 -18.04 8.77 14.03
CA ILE A 36 -17.95 9.52 12.77
C ILE A 36 -19.33 9.48 12.10
N PRO A 37 -19.78 10.60 11.51
CA PRO A 37 -21.08 10.61 10.82
C PRO A 37 -21.17 9.52 9.75
N LEU A 38 -22.31 8.84 9.69
CA LEU A 38 -22.53 7.79 8.68
C LEU A 38 -22.37 8.31 7.25
N ASP A 39 -22.78 9.57 7.01
CA ASP A 39 -22.61 10.19 5.70
C ASP A 39 -21.16 10.27 5.27
N GLU A 40 -20.26 10.53 6.20
CA GLU A 40 -18.82 10.54 5.93
C GLU A 40 -18.31 9.15 5.59
N ILE A 41 -18.70 8.15 6.37
CA ILE A 41 -18.34 6.75 6.12
C ILE A 41 -18.82 6.33 4.72
N ASN A 42 -20.07 6.61 4.39
CA ASN A 42 -20.63 6.27 3.08
C ASN A 42 -19.94 7.01 1.95
N SER A 43 -19.60 8.29 2.13
CA SER A 43 -18.88 9.07 1.12
C SER A 43 -17.50 8.48 0.81
N ILE A 44 -16.81 7.99 1.82
CA ILE A 44 -15.52 7.31 1.64
C ILE A 44 -15.71 6.00 0.87
N ILE A 45 -16.67 5.18 1.28
CA ILE A 45 -16.95 3.89 0.61
C ILE A 45 -17.33 4.10 -0.85
N GLU A 46 -18.10 5.12 -1.15
CA GLU A 46 -18.54 5.44 -2.51
C GLU A 46 -17.45 6.07 -3.38
N GLY A 47 -16.28 6.34 -2.82
CA GLY A 47 -15.18 6.95 -3.56
C GLY A 47 -15.35 8.42 -3.83
N LYS A 48 -16.09 9.13 -2.97
CA LYS A 48 -16.33 10.57 -3.08
C LYS A 48 -15.43 11.39 -2.17
N LYS A 49 -14.85 10.76 -1.17
CA LYS A 49 -14.03 11.43 -0.16
C LYS A 49 -12.84 10.55 0.20
N GLU A 50 -11.69 11.19 0.40
CA GLU A 50 -10.48 10.51 0.88
C GLU A 50 -10.61 10.19 2.37
N ILE A 51 -10.06 9.04 2.78
CA ILE A 51 -9.96 8.69 4.19
C ILE A 51 -9.02 9.66 4.87
N SER A 52 -9.47 10.26 5.98
CA SER A 52 -8.65 11.16 6.77
C SER A 52 -7.69 10.39 7.68
N TYR A 53 -6.58 11.04 8.01
CA TYR A 53 -5.64 10.49 8.99
C TYR A 53 -6.31 10.29 10.35
N GLU A 54 -7.20 11.19 10.73
CA GLU A 54 -7.96 11.09 11.98
C GLU A 54 -8.81 9.82 12.03
N LEU A 55 -9.49 9.49 10.93
CA LEU A 55 -10.28 8.26 10.83
C LEU A 55 -9.37 7.03 10.98
N ILE A 56 -8.24 7.01 10.31
CA ILE A 56 -7.27 5.90 10.40
C ILE A 56 -6.81 5.74 11.85
N GLN A 57 -6.48 6.82 12.53
CA GLN A 57 -6.06 6.79 13.94
C GLN A 57 -7.14 6.19 14.84
N LYS A 58 -8.37 6.63 14.68
CA LYS A 58 -9.51 6.10 15.42
C LYS A 58 -9.68 4.61 15.18
N ALA A 59 -9.60 4.21 13.92
CA ALA A 59 -9.79 2.82 13.51
C ALA A 59 -8.72 1.89 14.10
N VAL A 60 -7.45 2.27 14.01
CA VAL A 60 -6.37 1.42 14.53
C VAL A 60 -6.32 1.38 16.04
N ASN A 61 -6.85 2.39 16.71
CA ASN A 61 -6.99 2.38 18.18
C ASN A 61 -8.15 1.50 18.65
N LYS A 62 -9.18 1.38 17.84
CA LYS A 62 -10.40 0.65 18.17
C LYS A 62 -10.40 -0.79 17.71
N TRP A 63 -9.85 -1.06 16.52
CA TRP A 63 -9.91 -2.34 15.83
C TRP A 63 -8.52 -2.92 15.61
N PRO A 64 -8.42 -4.25 15.40
CA PRO A 64 -7.12 -4.91 15.16
C PRO A 64 -6.64 -4.68 13.73
N LEU A 65 -6.44 -3.43 13.34
CA LEU A 65 -5.95 -3.00 12.04
C LEU A 65 -4.70 -2.16 12.21
N ASN A 66 -3.88 -2.12 11.16
CA ASN A 66 -2.71 -1.27 11.08
C ASN A 66 -2.95 -0.12 10.09
N PRO A 67 -2.27 1.02 10.24
CA PRO A 67 -2.40 2.11 9.26
C PRO A 67 -2.15 1.67 7.82
N ARG A 68 -1.20 0.76 7.59
CA ARG A 68 -0.91 0.24 6.23
C ARG A 68 -2.09 -0.45 5.56
N ASP A 69 -3.03 -0.98 6.34
CA ASP A 69 -4.20 -1.66 5.78
C ASP A 69 -5.09 -0.70 4.98
N PHE A 70 -5.00 0.60 5.27
CA PHE A 70 -5.79 1.64 4.62
C PHE A 70 -5.12 2.20 3.36
N PHE A 71 -3.87 1.86 3.09
CA PHE A 71 -3.14 2.40 1.95
C PHE A 71 -3.31 1.52 0.72
N LEU A 72 -3.34 2.18 -0.44
CA LEU A 72 -3.43 1.48 -1.72
C LEU A 72 -2.09 0.81 -2.05
N ILE A 73 -2.18 -0.39 -2.61
CA ILE A 73 -1.03 -1.10 -3.12
C ILE A 73 -0.87 -0.74 -4.59
N ASN A 74 0.33 -0.28 -4.97
CA ASN A 74 0.67 -0.04 -6.36
C ASN A 74 1.16 -1.34 -6.99
N ASP A 75 0.39 -1.85 -7.95
CA ASP A 75 0.78 -3.03 -8.70
C ASP A 75 1.54 -2.58 -9.97
N ASP A 76 2.84 -2.78 -9.96
CA ASP A 76 3.73 -2.46 -11.08
C ASP A 76 4.05 -3.66 -11.96
N CYS A 77 3.30 -4.75 -11.82
CA CYS A 77 3.48 -5.97 -12.60
C CYS A 77 2.50 -6.01 -13.78
N SER A 78 3.01 -5.88 -15.00
CA SER A 78 2.19 -6.03 -16.20
C SER A 78 1.70 -7.47 -16.31
N ASN A 79 0.38 -7.64 -16.36
CA ASN A 79 -0.24 -8.97 -16.47
C ASN A 79 0.23 -9.94 -15.36
N GLY A 80 0.53 -9.41 -14.17
CA GLY A 80 0.99 -10.22 -13.05
C GLY A 80 2.45 -10.63 -13.11
N VAL A 81 3.23 -10.05 -14.03
CA VAL A 81 4.64 -10.42 -14.23
C VAL A 81 5.53 -9.18 -14.19
N LYS A 82 6.66 -9.30 -13.50
CA LYS A 82 7.71 -8.28 -13.47
C LYS A 82 9.00 -8.90 -13.99
N ILE A 83 9.59 -8.28 -15.02
CA ILE A 83 10.80 -8.78 -15.67
C ILE A 83 11.91 -7.74 -15.56
N MET A 84 13.09 -8.18 -15.16
CA MET A 84 14.32 -7.40 -15.20
C MET A 84 15.23 -8.00 -16.27
N ARG A 85 15.50 -7.24 -17.33
CA ARG A 85 16.43 -7.67 -18.39
C ARG A 85 17.87 -7.57 -17.91
N ALA A 86 18.74 -8.43 -18.45
CA ALA A 86 20.17 -8.47 -18.09
C ALA A 86 20.85 -7.10 -18.26
N GLU A 87 20.49 -6.38 -19.32
CA GLU A 87 21.04 -5.04 -19.58
C GLU A 87 20.68 -4.04 -18.49
N GLU A 88 19.42 -4.05 -18.06
CA GLU A 88 18.96 -3.18 -16.97
C GLU A 88 19.60 -3.55 -15.65
N SER A 89 19.73 -4.86 -15.39
CA SER A 89 20.41 -5.37 -14.20
C SER A 89 21.86 -4.90 -14.16
N THR A 90 22.57 -4.97 -15.28
CA THR A 90 23.95 -4.49 -15.39
C THR A 90 24.07 -3.00 -15.10
N LYS A 91 23.13 -2.19 -15.61
CA LYS A 91 23.11 -0.74 -15.36
C LYS A 91 22.87 -0.39 -13.89
N SER A 92 22.23 -1.25 -13.14
CA SER A 92 21.96 -1.04 -11.70
C SER A 92 23.15 -1.42 -10.82
N SER A 93 24.24 -1.87 -11.39
CA SER A 93 25.41 -2.35 -10.65
C SER A 93 25.92 -1.33 -9.62
N ARG A 94 26.12 -1.80 -8.41
CA ARG A 94 26.67 -1.03 -7.30
C ARG A 94 27.76 -1.84 -6.63
N VAL A 95 28.86 -1.18 -6.33
CA VAL A 95 29.98 -1.79 -5.59
C VAL A 95 29.91 -1.29 -4.15
N MET A 96 29.86 -2.23 -3.22
CA MET A 96 29.90 -1.93 -1.79
C MET A 96 31.32 -2.13 -1.28
N ASP A 97 31.82 -1.11 -0.56
CA ASP A 97 33.18 -1.13 -0.01
C ASP A 97 33.18 -1.68 1.41
N ARG A 98 34.31 -2.32 1.75
CA ARG A 98 34.57 -2.75 3.09
C ARG A 98 36.01 -2.43 3.43
N GLY A 99 36.20 -1.61 4.49
CA GLY A 99 37.55 -1.18 4.88
C GLY A 99 38.26 -0.37 3.83
N GLY A 100 37.53 0.39 2.99
CA GLY A 100 38.08 1.22 1.93
C GLY A 100 38.39 0.45 0.64
N SER A 101 38.06 -0.84 0.56
CA SER A 101 38.27 -1.66 -0.64
C SER A 101 36.97 -2.24 -1.15
N PRO A 102 36.80 -2.39 -2.48
CA PRO A 102 35.62 -3.04 -3.04
C PRO A 102 35.44 -4.44 -2.47
N TYR A 103 34.20 -4.76 -2.08
CA TYR A 103 33.88 -6.04 -1.43
C TYR A 103 32.89 -6.88 -2.22
N TYR A 104 31.69 -6.30 -2.51
CA TYR A 104 30.68 -6.96 -3.32
C TYR A 104 30.16 -6.03 -4.40
N GLU A 105 29.80 -6.61 -5.54
CA GLU A 105 29.02 -5.96 -6.56
C GLU A 105 27.58 -6.48 -6.45
N TYR A 106 26.61 -5.57 -6.36
CA TYR A 106 25.19 -5.89 -6.32
C TYR A 106 24.53 -5.43 -7.61
N ARG A 107 23.64 -6.23 -8.14
CA ARG A 107 22.81 -5.90 -9.28
C ARG A 107 21.36 -6.20 -8.97
N ASP A 108 20.47 -5.35 -9.43
CA ASP A 108 19.04 -5.54 -9.21
C ASP A 108 18.52 -6.72 -10.04
N THR A 109 17.60 -7.46 -9.44
CA THR A 109 16.76 -8.42 -10.13
C THR A 109 15.37 -7.80 -10.30
N ALA A 110 14.40 -8.58 -10.82
CA ALA A 110 13.04 -8.11 -10.87
C ALA A 110 12.52 -7.85 -9.45
N MET A 111 12.17 -6.60 -9.17
CA MET A 111 11.61 -6.18 -7.89
C MET A 111 10.25 -5.56 -8.13
N SER A 112 9.25 -6.01 -7.39
CA SER A 112 7.89 -5.50 -7.51
C SER A 112 7.50 -4.74 -6.25
N ARG A 113 6.69 -3.68 -6.42
CA ARG A 113 6.12 -2.94 -5.29
C ARG A 113 5.09 -3.75 -4.52
N VAL A 114 4.57 -4.81 -5.12
CA VAL A 114 3.62 -5.73 -4.48
C VAL A 114 4.33 -6.68 -3.54
N SER A 115 5.57 -7.07 -3.86
CA SER A 115 6.36 -8.00 -3.05
C SER A 115 7.03 -7.31 -1.86
N LEU A 116 7.11 -8.01 -0.74
CA LEU A 116 7.87 -7.59 0.42
C LEU A 116 9.38 -7.86 0.27
N PHE A 117 9.76 -8.64 -0.72
CA PHE A 117 11.14 -9.04 -0.95
C PHE A 117 11.76 -8.20 -2.07
N ARG A 118 13.05 -7.90 -1.92
CA ARG A 118 13.84 -7.12 -2.89
C ARG A 118 15.10 -7.92 -3.22
N PRO A 119 14.98 -8.99 -4.05
CA PRO A 119 16.12 -9.84 -4.37
C PRO A 119 17.16 -9.11 -5.22
N GLU A 120 18.42 -9.44 -4.99
CA GLU A 120 19.55 -8.85 -5.72
C GLU A 120 20.53 -9.94 -6.12
N TRP A 121 21.30 -9.68 -7.17
CA TRP A 121 22.50 -10.43 -7.51
C TRP A 121 23.69 -9.91 -6.69
N ILE A 122 24.51 -10.83 -6.21
CA ILE A 122 25.74 -10.51 -5.51
C ILE A 122 26.93 -11.00 -6.32
#